data_9fd05cf51180ddb6834406c3588e83da
#
_entry.id   9fd05cf51180ddb6834406c3588e83da
#
_cell.length_a   1.000
_cell.length_b   1.000
_cell.length_c   1.000
_cell.angle_alpha   90.00
_cell.angle_beta   90.00
_cell.angle_gamma   90.00
#
_symmetry.space_group_name_H-M   'P 1'
#
loop_
_entity.id
_entity.type
_entity.pdbx_description
1 polymer ?
#
loop_
_entity_poly.entity_id
_entity_poly.type
_entity_poly.pdbx_seq_one_letter_code
_entity_poly.pdbx_strand_id
1 'polypeptide(L)'
;MLTLVTPDLDNLWFREKLLSDEETMSYNAKWGGTIPFHKDTWEIWYDAWVRNPGHDRYYRYLMNSENEYVGEIAYHYDLLRNVYICDVIILAQYRNRGYGTEGIKQLCIAAKKNGISVLYDDIAADNLSYQLFLKNGFEIEYRNKDVVMVKRQL
;
A
#
# COMPACT_ATOMS: atom_id res chain seq x y z
N MET A 1 -6.78 10.03 -13.61
CA MET A 1 -5.40 9.53 -13.68
C MET A 1 -4.61 9.94 -12.44
N LEU A 2 -3.82 9.04 -11.90
CA LEU A 2 -2.99 9.30 -10.74
C LEU A 2 -1.53 9.50 -11.13
N THR A 3 -0.88 10.42 -10.42
CA THR A 3 0.57 10.63 -10.51
C THR A 3 1.22 10.03 -9.27
N LEU A 4 2.32 9.31 -9.47
CA LEU A 4 3.14 8.81 -8.37
C LEU A 4 4.07 9.91 -7.90
N VAL A 5 4.08 10.17 -6.59
CA VAL A 5 4.91 11.22 -5.99
C VAL A 5 5.83 10.59 -4.95
N THR A 6 7.13 10.85 -5.10
CA THR A 6 8.10 10.54 -4.04
C THR A 6 7.95 11.63 -2.96
N PRO A 7 7.52 11.30 -1.74
CA PRO A 7 7.33 12.35 -0.74
C PRO A 7 8.66 12.91 -0.26
N ASP A 8 8.66 14.19 0.12
CA ASP A 8 9.74 14.79 0.90
C ASP A 8 9.49 14.50 2.39
N LEU A 9 10.53 14.63 3.21
CA LEU A 9 10.40 14.43 4.65
C LEU A 9 9.28 15.31 5.24
N ASP A 10 9.17 16.55 4.77
CA ASP A 10 8.15 17.50 5.25
C ASP A 10 6.73 17.17 4.78
N ASN A 11 6.58 16.26 3.83
CA ASN A 11 5.26 15.84 3.33
C ASN A 11 4.71 14.60 4.06
N LEU A 12 5.40 14.07 5.04
CA LEU A 12 4.94 12.87 5.76
C LEU A 12 3.71 13.12 6.63
N TRP A 13 3.28 14.37 6.77
CA TRP A 13 2.00 14.70 7.39
C TRP A 13 0.83 13.97 6.72
N PHE A 14 0.92 13.74 5.40
CA PHE A 14 -0.15 13.03 4.70
C PHE A 14 -0.20 11.56 5.11
N ARG A 15 0.96 10.90 5.26
CA ARG A 15 1.00 9.53 5.76
C ARG A 15 0.44 9.44 7.17
N GLU A 16 0.78 10.40 8.04
CA GLU A 16 0.21 10.48 9.39
C GLU A 16 -1.32 10.62 9.32
N LYS A 17 -1.82 11.52 8.48
CA LYS A 17 -3.26 11.69 8.26
C LYS A 17 -3.92 10.39 7.79
N LEU A 18 -3.33 9.73 6.80
CA LEU A 18 -3.84 8.49 6.23
C LEU A 18 -3.96 7.38 7.28
N LEU A 19 -2.92 7.18 8.07
CA LEU A 19 -2.85 6.14 9.08
C LEU A 19 -3.67 6.45 10.34
N SER A 20 -3.99 7.71 10.60
CA SER A 20 -4.79 8.14 11.74
C SER A 20 -6.28 8.29 11.43
N ASP A 21 -6.68 8.20 10.16
CA ASP A 21 -8.08 8.31 9.77
C ASP A 21 -8.82 6.99 10.04
N GLU A 22 -9.74 7.02 11.00
CA GLU A 22 -10.43 5.82 11.45
C GLU A 22 -11.20 5.12 10.32
N GLU A 23 -11.87 5.88 9.47
CA GLU A 23 -12.62 5.31 8.36
C GLU A 23 -11.68 4.65 7.33
N THR A 24 -10.58 5.32 6.99
CA THR A 24 -9.57 4.77 6.09
C THR A 24 -9.00 3.47 6.63
N MET A 25 -8.67 3.44 7.93
CA MET A 25 -8.02 2.31 8.57
C MET A 25 -8.97 1.27 9.15
N SER A 26 -10.27 1.37 8.87
CA SER A 26 -11.26 0.42 9.38
C SER A 26 -11.00 -1.02 8.90
N TYR A 27 -10.40 -1.20 7.73
CA TYR A 27 -10.01 -2.52 7.23
C TYR A 27 -8.97 -3.20 8.14
N ASN A 28 -8.22 -2.41 8.89
CA ASN A 28 -7.16 -2.87 9.80
C ASN A 28 -7.67 -3.09 11.24
N ALA A 29 -8.98 -3.00 11.47
CA ALA A 29 -9.57 -3.06 12.82
C ALA A 29 -9.16 -4.32 13.56
N LYS A 30 -9.04 -5.45 12.87
CA LYS A 30 -8.62 -6.74 13.44
C LYS A 30 -7.21 -6.69 14.03
N TRP A 31 -6.37 -5.80 13.52
CA TRP A 31 -4.97 -5.63 13.94
C TRP A 31 -4.69 -4.28 14.60
N GLY A 32 -5.74 -3.62 15.13
CA GLY A 32 -5.61 -2.39 15.90
C GLY A 32 -6.14 -1.12 15.23
N GLY A 33 -6.58 -1.18 13.99
CA GLY A 33 -7.14 -0.03 13.27
C GLY A 33 -6.09 0.99 12.88
N THR A 34 -6.21 2.21 13.40
CA THR A 34 -5.26 3.30 13.11
C THR A 34 -3.85 2.98 13.60
N ILE A 35 -2.86 3.51 12.90
CA ILE A 35 -1.44 3.28 13.20
C ILE A 35 -0.80 4.61 13.55
N PRO A 36 -0.19 4.75 14.75
CA PRO A 36 0.54 5.95 15.11
C PRO A 36 1.74 6.18 14.17
N PHE A 37 1.89 7.40 13.71
CA PHE A 37 3.03 7.79 12.88
C PHE A 37 3.49 9.19 13.28
N HIS A 38 4.04 9.30 14.50
CA HIS A 38 4.45 10.56 15.08
C HIS A 38 5.69 11.13 14.41
N LYS A 39 5.76 12.43 14.37
CA LYS A 39 6.82 13.19 13.67
C LYS A 39 8.24 12.81 14.12
N ASP A 40 8.42 12.42 15.37
CA ASP A 40 9.72 12.00 15.89
C ASP A 40 10.23 10.68 15.27
N THR A 41 9.36 9.91 14.63
CA THR A 41 9.74 8.67 13.93
C THR A 41 9.92 8.86 12.42
N TRP A 42 9.60 10.03 11.89
CA TRP A 42 9.59 10.25 10.44
C TRP A 42 10.96 10.09 9.79
N GLU A 43 12.02 10.61 10.42
CA GLU A 43 13.37 10.56 9.85
C GLU A 43 13.83 9.13 9.62
N ILE A 44 13.64 8.25 10.61
CA ILE A 44 14.05 6.84 10.53
C ILE A 44 13.22 6.12 9.47
N TRP A 45 11.91 6.35 9.47
CA TRP A 45 11.02 5.73 8.48
C TRP A 45 11.37 6.19 7.07
N TYR A 46 11.58 7.51 6.89
CA TYR A 46 11.90 8.13 5.61
C TYR A 46 13.20 7.58 5.03
N ASP A 47 14.22 7.44 5.88
CA ASP A 47 15.50 6.87 5.44
C ASP A 47 15.31 5.44 4.92
N ALA A 48 14.56 4.62 5.64
CA ALA A 48 14.35 3.21 5.28
C ALA A 48 13.47 3.03 4.04
N TRP A 49 12.48 3.89 3.82
CA TRP A 49 11.47 3.68 2.80
C TRP A 49 11.63 4.57 1.55
N VAL A 50 12.24 5.72 1.69
CA VAL A 50 12.31 6.71 0.61
C VAL A 50 13.74 7.07 0.22
N ARG A 51 14.59 7.39 1.21
CA ARG A 51 15.96 7.84 0.93
C ARG A 51 16.89 6.68 0.56
N ASN A 52 16.84 5.59 1.32
CA ASN A 52 17.70 4.41 1.12
C ASN A 52 16.88 3.11 1.17
N PRO A 53 15.87 2.94 0.29
CA PRO A 53 14.99 1.76 0.34
C PRO A 53 15.68 0.47 -0.13
N GLY A 54 16.78 0.57 -0.86
CA GLY A 54 17.42 -0.60 -1.48
C GLY A 54 16.47 -1.29 -2.45
N HIS A 55 16.65 -2.61 -2.58
CA HIS A 55 15.77 -3.45 -3.40
C HIS A 55 14.56 -3.96 -2.61
N ASP A 56 14.57 -3.79 -1.28
CA ASP A 56 13.60 -4.42 -0.38
C ASP A 56 12.34 -3.60 -0.13
N ARG A 57 12.34 -2.31 -0.48
CA ARG A 57 11.23 -1.41 -0.19
C ARG A 57 10.94 -0.47 -1.33
N TYR A 58 9.67 -0.07 -1.43
CA TYR A 58 9.20 0.93 -2.39
C TYR A 58 8.01 1.66 -1.79
N TYR A 59 7.97 2.98 -1.94
CA TYR A 59 6.90 3.80 -1.39
C TYR A 59 6.63 5.02 -2.24
N ARG A 60 5.35 5.28 -2.55
CA ARG A 60 4.94 6.49 -3.28
C ARG A 60 3.58 6.96 -2.79
N TYR A 61 3.38 8.26 -2.82
CA TYR A 61 2.05 8.83 -2.72
C TYR A 61 1.34 8.74 -4.06
N LEU A 62 0.01 8.67 -4.00
CA LEU A 62 -0.87 8.79 -5.15
C LEU A 62 -1.48 10.19 -5.14
N MET A 63 -1.33 10.92 -6.24
CA MET A 63 -1.86 12.28 -6.39
C MET A 63 -2.83 12.32 -7.56
N ASN A 64 -4.01 12.92 -7.35
CA ASN A 64 -5.01 13.05 -8.40
C ASN A 64 -4.72 14.23 -9.32
N SER A 65 -5.59 14.44 -10.33
CA SER A 65 -5.44 15.53 -11.30
C SER A 65 -5.67 16.92 -10.70
N GLU A 66 -6.21 17.01 -9.50
CA GLU A 66 -6.40 18.25 -8.76
C GLU A 66 -5.25 18.56 -7.81
N ASN A 67 -4.15 17.81 -7.93
CA ASN A 67 -2.95 17.94 -7.08
C ASN A 67 -3.22 17.63 -5.60
N GLU A 68 -4.16 16.73 -5.32
CA GLU A 68 -4.44 16.28 -3.97
C GLU A 68 -3.83 14.90 -3.76
N TYR A 69 -3.23 14.68 -2.59
CA TYR A 69 -2.81 13.34 -2.19
C TYR A 69 -4.05 12.53 -1.82
N VAL A 70 -4.21 11.36 -2.43
CA VAL A 70 -5.40 10.53 -2.24
C VAL A 70 -5.10 9.18 -1.60
N GLY A 71 -3.84 8.79 -1.55
CA GLY A 71 -3.45 7.51 -0.97
C GLY A 71 -1.97 7.22 -1.13
N GLU A 72 -1.61 5.98 -0.86
CA GLU A 72 -0.25 5.49 -1.00
C GLU A 72 -0.20 4.10 -1.61
N ILE A 73 0.94 3.79 -2.23
CA ILE A 73 1.29 2.44 -2.65
C ILE A 73 2.67 2.10 -2.12
N ALA A 74 2.86 0.84 -1.75
CA ALA A 74 4.13 0.37 -1.19
C ALA A 74 4.31 -1.12 -1.43
N TYR A 75 5.55 -1.59 -1.43
CA TYR A 75 5.86 -2.99 -1.21
C TYR A 75 7.12 -3.10 -0.35
N HIS A 76 7.26 -4.23 0.32
CA HIS A 76 8.46 -4.55 1.07
C HIS A 76 8.73 -6.05 1.02
N TYR A 77 10.00 -6.42 1.20
CA TYR A 77 10.40 -7.80 1.29
C TYR A 77 10.17 -8.32 2.71
N ASP A 78 9.41 -9.41 2.81
CA ASP A 78 9.16 -10.10 4.08
C ASP A 78 10.15 -11.26 4.21
N LEU A 79 11.11 -11.11 5.14
CA LEU A 79 12.17 -12.09 5.34
C LEU A 79 11.65 -13.45 5.83
N LEU A 80 10.61 -13.44 6.65
CA LEU A 80 10.07 -14.67 7.23
C LEU A 80 9.34 -15.52 6.18
N ARG A 81 8.60 -14.86 5.29
CA ARG A 81 7.83 -15.53 4.24
C ARG A 81 8.57 -15.61 2.91
N ASN A 82 9.68 -14.89 2.80
CA ASN A 82 10.49 -14.83 1.58
C ASN A 82 9.68 -14.38 0.36
N VAL A 83 8.85 -13.36 0.55
CA VAL A 83 7.99 -12.78 -0.50
C VAL A 83 7.94 -11.27 -0.39
N TYR A 84 7.59 -10.60 -1.49
CA TYR A 84 7.31 -9.16 -1.49
C TYR A 84 5.83 -8.95 -1.20
N ILE A 85 5.54 -8.23 -0.13
CA ILE A 85 4.19 -7.88 0.29
C ILE A 85 3.90 -6.45 -0.14
N CYS A 86 2.75 -6.23 -0.75
CA CYS A 86 2.34 -4.90 -1.19
C CYS A 86 1.18 -4.34 -0.36
N ASP A 87 1.03 -3.02 -0.43
CA ASP A 87 -0.05 -2.27 0.20
C ASP A 87 -0.56 -1.21 -0.75
N VAL A 88 -1.87 -1.04 -0.78
CA VAL A 88 -2.53 0.08 -1.46
C VAL A 88 -3.57 0.62 -0.49
N ILE A 89 -3.40 1.87 -0.07
CA ILE A 89 -4.32 2.52 0.85
C ILE A 89 -4.85 3.79 0.21
N ILE A 90 -6.17 3.91 0.07
CA ILE A 90 -6.84 5.11 -0.43
C ILE A 90 -7.58 5.76 0.74
N LEU A 91 -7.35 7.06 0.93
CA LEU A 91 -8.06 7.83 1.95
C LEU A 91 -9.56 7.71 1.71
N ALA A 92 -10.32 7.41 2.77
CA ALA A 92 -11.73 7.02 2.66
C ALA A 92 -12.58 8.01 1.85
N GLN A 93 -12.33 9.32 2.02
CA GLN A 93 -13.08 10.35 1.28
C GLN A 93 -12.90 10.30 -0.25
N TYR A 94 -11.87 9.61 -0.72
CA TYR A 94 -11.57 9.46 -2.16
C TYR A 94 -11.93 8.08 -2.70
N ARG A 95 -12.57 7.23 -1.91
CA ARG A 95 -12.97 5.89 -2.34
C ARG A 95 -14.07 5.94 -3.41
N ASN A 96 -14.26 4.81 -4.11
CA ASN A 96 -15.26 4.63 -5.15
C ASN A 96 -15.07 5.54 -6.37
N ARG A 97 -13.81 5.92 -6.65
CA ARG A 97 -13.43 6.73 -7.82
C ARG A 97 -12.44 6.01 -8.74
N GLY A 98 -12.19 4.72 -8.48
CA GLY A 98 -11.24 3.94 -9.29
C GLY A 98 -9.78 4.09 -8.91
N TYR A 99 -9.47 4.84 -7.86
CA TYR A 99 -8.07 5.07 -7.45
C TYR A 99 -7.39 3.82 -6.91
N GLY A 100 -8.11 2.95 -6.24
CA GLY A 100 -7.55 1.67 -5.77
C GLY A 100 -7.09 0.79 -6.94
N THR A 101 -7.91 0.67 -7.95
CA THR A 101 -7.58 -0.07 -9.17
C THR A 101 -6.35 0.51 -9.85
N GLU A 102 -6.32 1.82 -10.03
CA GLU A 102 -5.17 2.48 -10.66
C GLU A 102 -3.91 2.35 -9.80
N GLY A 103 -4.04 2.47 -8.48
CA GLY A 103 -2.93 2.27 -7.56
C GLY A 103 -2.32 0.88 -7.66
N ILE A 104 -3.14 -0.17 -7.71
CA ILE A 104 -2.68 -1.55 -7.88
C ILE A 104 -1.93 -1.69 -9.21
N LYS A 105 -2.47 -1.16 -10.30
CA LYS A 105 -1.82 -1.21 -11.61
C LYS A 105 -0.47 -0.51 -11.61
N GLN A 106 -0.40 0.69 -11.07
CA GLN A 106 0.84 1.46 -10.98
C GLN A 106 1.88 0.74 -10.12
N LEU A 107 1.45 0.14 -9.02
CA LEU A 107 2.33 -0.62 -8.13
C LEU A 107 2.93 -1.83 -8.87
N CYS A 108 2.12 -2.57 -9.60
CA CYS A 108 2.59 -3.72 -10.38
C CYS A 108 3.59 -3.31 -11.45
N ILE A 109 3.35 -2.19 -12.13
CA ILE A 109 4.27 -1.66 -13.14
C ILE A 109 5.60 -1.29 -12.49
N ALA A 110 5.57 -0.57 -11.37
CA ALA A 110 6.78 -0.17 -10.65
C ALA A 110 7.56 -1.38 -10.13
N ALA A 111 6.88 -2.35 -9.54
CA ALA A 111 7.51 -3.57 -9.03
C ALA A 111 8.20 -4.36 -10.15
N LYS A 112 7.52 -4.54 -11.26
CA LYS A 112 8.09 -5.23 -12.43
C LYS A 112 9.33 -4.51 -12.94
N LYS A 113 9.27 -3.19 -13.05
CA LYS A 113 10.40 -2.35 -13.48
C LYS A 113 11.58 -2.49 -12.53
N ASN A 114 11.32 -2.69 -11.24
CA ASN A 114 12.35 -2.88 -10.23
C ASN A 114 12.82 -4.32 -10.10
N GLY A 115 12.41 -5.21 -11.00
CA GLY A 115 12.86 -6.59 -11.03
C GLY A 115 12.14 -7.55 -10.11
N ILE A 116 11.00 -7.14 -9.54
CA ILE A 116 10.18 -8.02 -8.69
C ILE A 116 9.36 -8.94 -9.59
N SER A 117 9.41 -10.24 -9.32
CA SER A 117 8.72 -11.24 -10.15
C SER A 117 7.29 -11.52 -9.70
N VAL A 118 7.04 -11.47 -8.40
CA VAL A 118 5.73 -11.81 -7.82
C VAL A 118 5.44 -10.85 -6.68
N LEU A 119 4.25 -10.26 -6.68
CA LEU A 119 3.73 -9.48 -5.54
C LEU A 119 2.66 -10.27 -4.82
N TYR A 120 2.67 -10.16 -3.49
CA TYR A 120 1.70 -10.76 -2.59
C TYR A 120 1.02 -9.67 -1.76
N ASP A 121 -0.18 -9.96 -1.27
CA ASP A 121 -0.80 -9.15 -0.22
C ASP A 121 -1.60 -10.07 0.70
N ASP A 122 -1.49 -9.85 2.01
CA ASP A 122 -2.26 -10.56 3.02
C ASP A 122 -3.39 -9.66 3.51
N ILE A 123 -4.60 -10.04 3.15
CA ILE A 123 -5.80 -9.23 3.39
C ILE A 123 -6.66 -9.93 4.45
N ALA A 124 -7.16 -9.18 5.43
CA ALA A 124 -8.06 -9.74 6.44
C ALA A 124 -9.24 -10.44 5.75
N ALA A 125 -9.60 -11.64 6.21
CA ALA A 125 -10.61 -12.48 5.57
C ALA A 125 -12.00 -11.81 5.50
N ASP A 126 -12.28 -10.88 6.41
CA ASP A 126 -13.53 -10.11 6.43
C ASP A 126 -13.46 -8.81 5.62
N ASN A 127 -12.30 -8.49 5.05
CA ASN A 127 -12.11 -7.31 4.20
C ASN A 127 -12.31 -7.68 2.73
N LEU A 128 -13.40 -7.21 2.12
CA LEU A 128 -13.75 -7.54 0.74
C LEU A 128 -12.81 -6.93 -0.31
N SER A 129 -11.85 -6.11 0.10
CA SER A 129 -10.90 -5.49 -0.84
C SER A 129 -10.06 -6.50 -1.61
N TYR A 130 -9.93 -7.75 -1.14
CA TYR A 130 -9.24 -8.79 -1.90
C TYR A 130 -9.87 -8.99 -3.29
N GLN A 131 -11.18 -8.71 -3.44
CA GLN A 131 -11.86 -8.82 -4.72
C GLN A 131 -11.31 -7.81 -5.74
N LEU A 132 -10.89 -6.62 -5.28
CA LEU A 132 -10.25 -5.63 -6.14
C LEU A 132 -8.91 -6.16 -6.68
N PHE A 133 -8.15 -6.83 -5.84
CA PHE A 133 -6.90 -7.48 -6.24
C PHE A 133 -7.16 -8.57 -7.28
N LEU A 134 -8.20 -9.41 -7.07
CA LEU A 134 -8.55 -10.45 -8.04
C LEU A 134 -8.94 -9.87 -9.40
N LYS A 135 -9.67 -8.76 -9.42
CA LYS A 135 -10.02 -8.05 -10.66
C LYS A 135 -8.80 -7.48 -11.38
N ASN A 136 -7.69 -7.34 -10.69
CA ASN A 136 -6.45 -6.77 -11.24
C ASN A 136 -5.36 -7.83 -11.44
N GLY A 137 -5.76 -9.08 -11.67
CA GLY A 137 -4.85 -10.14 -12.06
C GLY A 137 -4.18 -10.89 -10.93
N PHE A 138 -4.54 -10.60 -9.68
CA PHE A 138 -4.10 -11.42 -8.55
C PHE A 138 -4.96 -12.68 -8.44
N GLU A 139 -4.38 -13.74 -7.89
CA GLU A 139 -5.09 -14.98 -7.59
C GLU A 139 -4.91 -15.32 -6.11
N ILE A 140 -5.82 -16.12 -5.57
CA ILE A 140 -5.74 -16.55 -4.18
C ILE A 140 -4.67 -17.63 -4.07
N GLU A 141 -3.63 -17.37 -3.25
CA GLU A 141 -2.61 -18.37 -2.90
C GLU A 141 -3.14 -19.34 -1.86
N TYR A 142 -3.72 -18.80 -0.80
CA TYR A 142 -4.40 -19.56 0.24
C TYR A 142 -5.39 -18.68 0.98
N ARG A 143 -6.30 -19.31 1.69
CA ARG A 143 -7.32 -18.66 2.49
C ARG A 143 -7.55 -19.45 3.76
N ASN A 144 -7.67 -18.74 4.89
CA ASN A 144 -8.10 -19.32 6.16
C ASN A 144 -9.12 -18.39 6.82
N LYS A 145 -9.47 -18.65 8.09
CA LYS A 145 -10.47 -17.84 8.81
C LYS A 145 -10.01 -16.40 9.05
N ASP A 146 -8.71 -16.14 9.03
CA ASP A 146 -8.14 -14.82 9.38
C ASP A 146 -7.66 -14.02 8.18
N VAL A 147 -7.15 -14.69 7.14
CA VAL A 147 -6.42 -14.06 6.05
C VAL A 147 -6.77 -14.66 4.69
N VAL A 148 -6.83 -13.80 3.68
CA VAL A 148 -6.77 -14.18 2.27
C VAL A 148 -5.41 -13.71 1.75
N MET A 149 -4.55 -14.64 1.36
CA MET A 149 -3.27 -14.31 0.71
C MET A 149 -3.50 -14.32 -0.79
N VAL A 150 -3.22 -13.21 -1.43
CA VAL A 150 -3.30 -13.08 -2.89
C VAL A 150 -1.91 -12.85 -3.47
N LYS A 151 -1.71 -13.26 -4.71
CA LYS A 151 -0.45 -13.05 -5.43
C LYS A 151 -0.70 -12.75 -6.90
N ARG A 152 0.24 -12.03 -7.49
CA ARG A 152 0.28 -11.79 -8.93
C ARG A 152 1.69 -11.97 -9.45
N GLN A 153 1.83 -12.78 -10.50
CA GLN A 153 3.08 -12.88 -11.26
C GLN A 153 3.16 -11.71 -12.23
N LEU A 154 4.26 -10.98 -12.20
CA LEU A 154 4.43 -9.74 -12.96
C LEU A 154 5.08 -9.93 -14.33
#